data_247e38d3437ee7dbca8f7dab1fcaf2b1
#
_entry.id   247e38d3437ee7dbca8f7dab1fcaf2b1
#
_cell.length_a   1.000
_cell.length_b   1.000
_cell.length_c   1.000
_cell.angle_alpha   90.00
_cell.angle_beta   90.00
_cell.angle_gamma   90.00
#
_symmetry.space_group_name_H-M   'P 1'
#
loop_
_entity.id
_entity.type
_entity.pdbx_description
1 polymer ?
#
loop_
_entity_poly.entity_id
_entity_poly.type
_entity_poly.pdbx_seq_one_letter_code
_entity_poly.pdbx_strand_id
1 'polypeptide(L)'
;MNNGIDGNIPNVLFETQFSAYPFATWAERLRYHPTPEFNLQFGVFQTWDRIFQRSTNGLDWGIRGGDGVMMLAQIGWTPEFFKKSVRVASDGKSAATPQMKGLPGHYWIGGSYSPWKGYAQFGSTEKASGSYGFYLHADQMLYQVAPGCEQGFTLFFDTGYYPQDNISIMPWQFNVGAFYTGLLPSRTNDKTIAGLIYGEFGGDYASTIQASGIGRPEHEAVLEFGYRIQFTKFAYLQPDLQYVSHPSGTGRIPDAVVVGAQLGLSF
;
A
#
# COMPACT_ATOMS: atom_id res chain seq x y z
N MET A 1 -0.59 -10.72 7.53
CA MET A 1 -0.27 -9.29 7.35
C MET A 1 -1.08 -8.53 8.37
N ASN A 2 -0.46 -8.00 9.41
CA ASN A 2 -1.18 -7.19 10.39
C ASN A 2 -1.52 -5.85 9.77
N ASN A 3 -2.79 -5.48 9.80
CA ASN A 3 -3.29 -4.20 9.28
C ASN A 3 -2.96 -4.00 7.78
N GLY A 4 -3.15 -5.05 6.98
CA GLY A 4 -2.86 -5.02 5.56
C GLY A 4 -3.71 -4.01 4.79
N ILE A 5 -4.87 -3.69 5.32
CA ILE A 5 -5.86 -2.88 4.63
C ILE A 5 -5.52 -1.37 4.62
N ASP A 6 -4.80 -0.86 5.61
CA ASP A 6 -4.34 0.53 5.65
C ASP A 6 -2.82 0.67 5.37
N GLY A 7 -2.22 -0.39 4.86
CA GLY A 7 -0.81 -0.46 4.47
C GLY A 7 -0.58 -0.26 2.98
N ASN A 8 0.65 -0.56 2.56
CA ASN A 8 0.99 -0.57 1.14
C ASN A 8 0.36 -1.78 0.44
N ILE A 9 0.07 -1.65 -0.85
CA ILE A 9 -0.36 -2.78 -1.69
C ILE A 9 0.76 -3.81 -1.75
N PRO A 10 0.60 -5.03 -1.20
CA PRO A 10 1.70 -5.99 -1.08
C PRO A 10 2.33 -6.38 -2.42
N ASN A 11 1.54 -6.53 -3.50
CA ASN A 11 2.11 -6.94 -4.78
C ASN A 11 3.07 -5.89 -5.35
N VAL A 12 2.86 -4.60 -5.12
CA VAL A 12 3.83 -3.57 -5.53
C VAL A 12 5.21 -3.83 -4.92
N LEU A 13 5.27 -4.25 -3.66
CA LEU A 13 6.53 -4.58 -2.99
C LEU A 13 7.17 -5.85 -3.54
N PHE A 14 6.38 -6.91 -3.78
CA PHE A 14 6.90 -8.19 -4.26
C PHE A 14 7.37 -8.11 -5.71
N GLU A 15 6.59 -7.46 -6.56
CA GLU A 15 6.85 -7.45 -8.00
C GLU A 15 7.94 -6.45 -8.41
N THR A 16 8.12 -5.37 -7.67
CA THR A 16 9.18 -4.38 -7.97
C THR A 16 10.56 -4.81 -7.47
N GLN A 17 10.66 -5.75 -6.53
CA GLN A 17 11.91 -6.20 -5.92
C GLN A 17 12.82 -5.06 -5.40
N PHE A 18 12.27 -3.91 -5.08
CA PHE A 18 13.03 -2.90 -4.38
C PHE A 18 13.07 -3.20 -2.87
N SER A 19 14.08 -2.67 -2.20
CA SER A 19 14.26 -2.97 -0.79
C SER A 19 13.14 -2.37 0.08
N ALA A 20 12.59 -3.22 0.95
CA ALA A 20 11.69 -2.83 2.02
C ALA A 20 12.29 -3.26 3.37
N TYR A 21 11.89 -2.59 4.45
CA TYR A 21 12.36 -2.97 5.79
C TYR A 21 12.25 -4.49 6.02
N PRO A 22 13.27 -5.18 6.53
CA PRO A 22 14.53 -4.69 7.10
C PRO A 22 15.71 -4.54 6.11
N PHE A 23 15.47 -4.64 4.82
CA PHE A 23 16.51 -4.56 3.79
C PHE A 23 16.72 -3.13 3.33
N ALA A 24 17.97 -2.72 3.09
CA ALA A 24 18.31 -1.37 2.65
C ALA A 24 19.23 -1.41 1.42
N THR A 25 18.91 -0.56 0.44
CA THR A 25 19.71 -0.33 -0.78
C THR A 25 19.82 1.16 -1.05
N TRP A 26 20.65 1.55 -2.01
CA TRP A 26 20.70 2.92 -2.47
C TRP A 26 19.40 3.31 -3.17
N ALA A 27 18.87 4.48 -2.80
CA ALA A 27 17.68 5.04 -3.42
C ALA A 27 17.74 6.57 -3.42
N GLU A 28 17.12 7.15 -4.43
CA GLU A 28 16.89 8.59 -4.52
C GLU A 28 15.43 8.85 -4.91
N ARG A 29 14.82 9.88 -4.31
CA ARG A 29 13.45 10.29 -4.62
C ARG A 29 13.37 11.79 -4.79
N LEU A 30 12.81 12.22 -5.92
CA LEU A 30 12.43 13.60 -6.20
C LEU A 30 10.92 13.75 -6.03
N ARG A 31 10.50 14.81 -5.34
CA ARG A 31 9.10 15.22 -5.24
C ARG A 31 8.98 16.66 -5.67
N TYR A 32 8.03 16.96 -6.55
CA TYR A 32 7.72 18.29 -7.04
C TYR A 32 6.22 18.58 -6.88
N HIS A 33 5.89 19.77 -6.38
CA HIS A 33 4.51 20.24 -6.21
C HIS A 33 4.26 21.41 -7.16
N PRO A 34 3.72 21.17 -8.37
CA PRO A 34 3.39 22.27 -9.30
C PRO A 34 2.28 23.15 -8.75
N THR A 35 1.36 22.59 -7.97
CA THR A 35 0.30 23.30 -7.23
C THR A 35 0.11 22.67 -5.86
N PRO A 36 -0.64 23.31 -4.92
CA PRO A 36 -0.97 22.69 -3.64
C PRO A 36 -1.75 21.36 -3.75
N GLU A 37 -2.50 21.16 -4.83
CA GLU A 37 -3.33 19.98 -5.04
C GLU A 37 -2.62 18.87 -5.82
N PHE A 38 -1.54 19.20 -6.57
CA PHE A 38 -0.83 18.23 -7.40
C PHE A 38 0.58 17.99 -6.92
N ASN A 39 1.00 16.74 -6.96
CA ASN A 39 2.38 16.35 -6.75
C ASN A 39 2.84 15.35 -7.82
N LEU A 40 4.10 15.47 -8.20
CA LEU A 40 4.81 14.54 -9.08
C LEU A 40 5.94 13.94 -8.27
N GLN A 41 6.11 12.64 -8.35
CA GLN A 41 7.20 11.94 -7.68
C GLN A 41 7.91 11.04 -8.68
N PHE A 42 9.23 10.99 -8.55
CA PHE A 42 10.09 10.08 -9.28
C PHE A 42 11.09 9.48 -8.29
N GLY A 43 11.27 8.16 -8.34
CA GLY A 43 12.21 7.44 -7.49
C GLY A 43 13.08 6.50 -8.31
N VAL A 44 14.33 6.36 -7.91
CA VAL A 44 15.28 5.40 -8.46
C VAL A 44 15.84 4.58 -7.32
N PHE A 45 15.80 3.25 -7.46
CA PHE A 45 16.20 2.29 -6.44
C PHE A 45 17.17 1.29 -7.03
N GLN A 46 18.24 0.98 -6.33
CA GLN A 46 19.11 -0.12 -6.69
C GLN A 46 18.36 -1.45 -6.56
N THR A 47 18.40 -2.28 -7.59
CA THR A 47 17.75 -3.59 -7.66
C THR A 47 18.78 -4.69 -7.81
N TRP A 48 18.70 -5.76 -7.01
CA TRP A 48 19.67 -6.85 -6.97
C TRP A 48 19.13 -8.02 -6.13
N ASP A 49 19.53 -9.25 -6.47
CA ASP A 49 19.09 -10.46 -5.77
C ASP A 49 19.86 -10.74 -4.47
N ARG A 50 21.05 -10.17 -4.30
CA ARG A 50 21.92 -10.41 -3.13
C ARG A 50 21.35 -9.89 -1.81
N ILE A 51 20.46 -8.88 -1.84
CA ILE A 51 19.91 -8.26 -0.63
C ILE A 51 19.19 -9.29 0.25
N PHE A 52 18.63 -10.34 -0.36
CA PHE A 52 17.94 -11.42 0.35
C PHE A 52 18.89 -12.53 0.82
N GLN A 53 20.18 -12.46 0.48
CA GLN A 53 21.16 -13.44 0.91
C GLN A 53 21.55 -13.21 2.38
N ARG A 54 21.64 -14.29 3.15
CA ARG A 54 21.96 -14.25 4.57
C ARG A 54 23.29 -13.53 4.88
N SER A 55 24.26 -13.62 3.97
CA SER A 55 25.59 -13.01 4.08
C SER A 55 25.58 -11.48 4.08
N THR A 56 24.52 -10.84 3.56
CA THR A 56 24.41 -9.37 3.51
C THR A 56 23.83 -8.76 4.78
N ASN A 57 23.21 -9.57 5.65
CA ASN A 57 22.47 -9.12 6.83
C ASN A 57 21.46 -7.99 6.55
N GLY A 58 20.89 -7.96 5.33
CA GLY A 58 19.99 -6.91 4.89
C GLY A 58 20.65 -5.58 4.51
N LEU A 59 21.97 -5.48 4.58
CA LEU A 59 22.78 -4.28 4.30
C LEU A 59 23.96 -4.64 3.40
N ASP A 60 24.00 -4.09 2.21
CA ASP A 60 25.19 -4.10 1.34
C ASP A 60 25.25 -2.76 0.59
N TRP A 61 26.22 -1.94 0.89
CA TRP A 61 26.42 -0.62 0.30
C TRP A 61 27.19 -0.68 -1.03
N GLY A 62 27.52 -1.88 -1.49
CA GLY A 62 28.25 -2.07 -2.77
C GLY A 62 27.35 -1.87 -3.97
N ILE A 63 27.85 -1.16 -4.99
CA ILE A 63 27.27 -1.11 -6.32
C ILE A 63 28.17 -1.98 -7.21
N ARG A 64 27.59 -2.98 -7.89
CA ARG A 64 28.33 -3.95 -8.69
C ARG A 64 27.80 -3.99 -10.13
N GLY A 65 28.63 -4.44 -11.06
CA GLY A 65 28.30 -4.44 -12.48
C GLY A 65 27.09 -5.31 -12.91
N GLY A 66 26.59 -6.18 -12.02
CA GLY A 66 25.38 -6.98 -12.25
C GLY A 66 24.10 -6.41 -11.63
N ASP A 67 24.22 -5.29 -10.91
CA ASP A 67 23.08 -4.65 -10.28
C ASP A 67 22.23 -3.91 -11.31
N GLY A 68 20.93 -3.83 -11.03
CA GLY A 68 19.96 -3.10 -11.82
C GLY A 68 19.45 -1.86 -11.11
N VAL A 69 18.53 -1.21 -11.79
CA VAL A 69 17.77 -0.10 -11.19
C VAL A 69 16.28 -0.35 -11.38
N MET A 70 15.48 0.04 -10.40
CA MET A 70 14.03 0.16 -10.47
C MET A 70 13.68 1.64 -10.44
N MET A 71 12.92 2.09 -11.41
CA MET A 71 12.40 3.44 -11.51
C MET A 71 10.91 3.44 -11.21
N LEU A 72 10.45 4.37 -10.38
CA LEU A 72 9.03 4.59 -10.09
C LEU A 72 8.68 6.04 -10.42
N ALA A 73 7.52 6.23 -11.05
CA ALA A 73 6.95 7.54 -11.30
C ALA A 73 5.49 7.57 -10.85
N GLN A 74 5.08 8.69 -10.25
CA GLN A 74 3.73 8.85 -9.70
C GLN A 74 3.23 10.28 -9.87
N ILE A 75 1.96 10.40 -10.21
CA ILE A 75 1.20 11.64 -10.17
C ILE A 75 0.18 11.53 -9.06
N GLY A 76 0.13 12.51 -8.17
CA GLY A 76 -0.85 12.60 -7.09
C GLY A 76 -1.71 13.85 -7.21
N TRP A 77 -2.98 13.72 -6.87
CA TRP A 77 -3.97 14.79 -6.82
C TRP A 77 -4.74 14.71 -5.51
N THR A 78 -4.80 15.84 -4.79
CA THR A 78 -5.44 15.95 -3.47
C THR A 78 -6.52 17.03 -3.47
N PRO A 79 -7.68 16.78 -4.12
CA PRO A 79 -8.77 17.73 -4.19
C PRO A 79 -9.56 17.82 -2.88
N GLU A 80 -10.27 18.93 -2.73
CA GLU A 80 -11.38 19.04 -1.78
C GLU A 80 -12.69 19.25 -2.56
N PHE A 81 -13.61 18.28 -2.48
CA PHE A 81 -14.91 18.34 -3.13
C PHE A 81 -15.98 18.96 -2.23
N PHE A 82 -17.05 19.50 -2.83
CA PHE A 82 -18.21 20.06 -2.13
C PHE A 82 -17.85 21.10 -1.08
N LYS A 83 -16.95 22.03 -1.42
CA LYS A 83 -16.46 23.08 -0.51
C LYS A 83 -17.59 23.94 0.05
N LYS A 84 -17.59 24.13 1.37
CA LYS A 84 -18.50 24.99 2.10
C LYS A 84 -17.72 26.08 2.83
N SER A 85 -18.33 27.25 2.99
CA SER A 85 -17.73 28.35 3.75
C SER A 85 -17.76 28.01 5.25
N VAL A 86 -16.60 28.01 5.88
CA VAL A 86 -16.41 27.77 7.32
C VAL A 86 -15.75 29.00 7.92
N ARG A 87 -16.25 29.48 9.04
CA ARG A 87 -15.59 30.53 9.81
C ARG A 87 -14.54 29.89 10.72
N VAL A 88 -13.28 30.07 10.37
CA VAL A 88 -12.18 29.61 11.22
C VAL A 88 -11.83 30.74 12.20
N ALA A 89 -11.98 30.46 13.49
CA ALA A 89 -11.52 31.37 14.53
C ALA A 89 -10.00 31.48 14.47
N SER A 90 -9.47 32.65 14.20
CA SER A 90 -8.06 32.94 14.41
C SER A 90 -7.80 33.23 15.88
N ASP A 91 -6.61 32.92 16.36
CA ASP A 91 -6.13 33.03 17.77
C ASP A 91 -6.51 34.33 18.51
N GLY A 92 -7.78 34.52 18.78
CA GLY A 92 -8.31 35.52 19.74
C GLY A 92 -8.11 37.01 19.42
N LYS A 93 -7.47 37.37 18.28
CA LYS A 93 -7.16 38.79 17.95
C LYS A 93 -7.54 39.26 16.54
N SER A 94 -8.07 38.43 15.69
CA SER A 94 -8.52 38.81 14.34
C SER A 94 -9.92 38.28 14.06
N ALA A 95 -10.69 39.01 13.25
CA ALA A 95 -12.00 38.55 12.80
C ALA A 95 -11.89 37.22 12.06
N ALA A 96 -12.78 36.27 12.38
CA ALA A 96 -12.81 34.96 11.74
C ALA A 96 -12.95 35.10 10.23
N THR A 97 -11.92 34.66 9.49
CA THR A 97 -11.93 34.74 8.03
C THR A 97 -12.69 33.55 7.47
N PRO A 98 -13.63 33.74 6.53
CA PRO A 98 -14.27 32.63 5.84
C PRO A 98 -13.24 31.82 5.04
N GLN A 99 -13.15 30.53 5.31
CA GLN A 99 -12.36 29.59 4.51
C GLN A 99 -13.30 28.60 3.83
N MET A 100 -12.98 28.25 2.59
CA MET A 100 -13.69 27.17 1.89
C MET A 100 -13.05 25.83 2.25
N LYS A 101 -13.79 24.99 2.94
CA LYS A 101 -13.39 23.61 3.29
C LYS A 101 -14.31 22.61 2.64
N GLY A 102 -13.75 21.56 2.08
CA GLY A 102 -14.47 20.51 1.39
C GLY A 102 -14.18 19.13 1.96
N LEU A 103 -14.69 18.13 1.28
CA LEU A 103 -14.43 16.73 1.57
C LEU A 103 -13.10 16.34 0.90
N PRO A 104 -12.03 16.04 1.66
CA PRO A 104 -10.74 15.73 1.10
C PRO A 104 -10.75 14.39 0.36
N GLY A 105 -10.00 14.30 -0.72
CA GLY A 105 -9.69 13.09 -1.42
C GLY A 105 -8.20 13.02 -1.76
N HIS A 106 -7.68 11.80 -1.88
CA HIS A 106 -6.32 11.54 -2.31
C HIS A 106 -6.34 10.53 -3.43
N TYR A 107 -5.79 10.91 -4.56
CA TYR A 107 -5.74 10.09 -5.76
C TYR A 107 -4.32 10.08 -6.28
N TRP A 108 -3.77 8.89 -6.56
CA TRP A 108 -2.53 8.80 -7.30
C TRP A 108 -2.52 7.61 -8.24
N ILE A 109 -1.82 7.80 -9.33
CA ILE A 109 -1.50 6.78 -10.30
C ILE A 109 -0.01 6.78 -10.52
N GLY A 110 0.57 5.62 -10.59
CA GLY A 110 1.99 5.46 -10.82
C GLY A 110 2.33 4.19 -11.57
N GLY A 111 3.59 4.07 -11.91
CA GLY A 111 4.13 2.88 -12.52
C GLY A 111 5.59 2.69 -12.15
N SER A 112 6.04 1.47 -12.32
CA SER A 112 7.42 1.04 -12.13
C SER A 112 7.99 0.48 -13.42
N TYR A 113 9.29 0.65 -13.62
CA TYR A 113 10.05 0.06 -14.72
C TYR A 113 11.47 -0.24 -14.27
N SER A 114 11.94 -1.44 -14.55
CA SER A 114 13.32 -1.85 -14.35
C SER A 114 13.87 -2.50 -15.61
N PRO A 115 15.00 -2.04 -16.16
CA PRO A 115 15.68 -2.69 -17.27
C PRO A 115 16.59 -3.87 -16.82
N TRP A 116 16.60 -4.20 -15.53
CA TRP A 116 17.50 -5.24 -15.01
C TRP A 116 17.24 -6.60 -15.68
N LYS A 117 18.34 -7.35 -15.92
CA LYS A 117 18.29 -8.65 -16.61
C LYS A 117 18.38 -9.86 -15.66
N GLY A 118 18.13 -9.64 -14.38
CA GLY A 118 18.32 -10.63 -13.33
C GLY A 118 17.04 -11.27 -12.79
N TYR A 119 15.86 -10.96 -13.35
CA TYR A 119 14.60 -11.50 -12.85
C TYR A 119 14.50 -13.00 -13.07
N ALA A 120 14.28 -13.76 -12.00
CA ALA A 120 14.04 -15.20 -12.09
C ALA A 120 12.71 -15.46 -12.81
N GLN A 121 12.68 -16.40 -13.75
CA GLN A 121 11.46 -16.81 -14.43
C GLN A 121 10.90 -18.09 -13.82
N PHE A 122 9.58 -18.14 -13.69
CA PHE A 122 8.89 -19.36 -13.26
C PHE A 122 8.97 -20.43 -14.35
N GLY A 123 9.23 -21.67 -13.95
CA GLY A 123 9.32 -22.80 -14.87
C GLY A 123 10.56 -22.78 -15.80
N SER A 124 11.52 -21.87 -15.59
CA SER A 124 12.72 -21.73 -16.42
C SER A 124 13.97 -21.51 -15.58
N THR A 125 15.12 -21.90 -16.11
CA THR A 125 16.45 -21.56 -15.56
C THR A 125 17.00 -20.24 -16.12
N GLU A 126 16.38 -19.69 -17.15
CA GLU A 126 16.75 -18.42 -17.75
C GLU A 126 16.30 -17.23 -16.91
N LYS A 127 16.93 -16.09 -17.13
CA LYS A 127 16.55 -14.82 -16.51
C LYS A 127 15.76 -13.96 -17.48
N ALA A 128 14.70 -13.33 -16.99
CA ALA A 128 13.98 -12.32 -17.75
C ALA A 128 14.72 -10.98 -17.73
N SER A 129 14.51 -10.23 -18.80
CA SER A 129 15.00 -8.87 -18.94
C SER A 129 13.87 -7.89 -18.74
N GLY A 130 14.00 -7.10 -17.69
CA GLY A 130 13.05 -6.05 -17.37
C GLY A 130 11.81 -6.50 -16.58
N SER A 131 11.28 -5.57 -15.81
CA SER A 131 9.99 -5.67 -15.13
C SER A 131 9.27 -4.34 -15.21
N TYR A 132 7.95 -4.35 -15.32
CA TYR A 132 7.13 -3.16 -15.26
C TYR A 132 5.76 -3.45 -14.67
N GLY A 133 5.17 -2.41 -14.10
CA GLY A 133 3.84 -2.51 -13.54
C GLY A 133 3.24 -1.15 -13.26
N PHE A 134 1.98 -1.15 -12.88
CA PHE A 134 1.19 0.04 -12.62
C PHE A 134 0.48 -0.10 -11.29
N TYR A 135 0.23 1.03 -10.63
CA TYR A 135 -0.56 1.06 -9.41
C TYR A 135 -1.43 2.32 -9.36
N LEU A 136 -2.53 2.20 -8.66
CA LEU A 136 -3.48 3.27 -8.43
C LEU A 136 -3.92 3.26 -6.97
N HIS A 137 -4.11 4.43 -6.41
CA HIS A 137 -4.78 4.63 -5.12
C HIS A 137 -5.86 5.70 -5.27
N ALA A 138 -6.96 5.51 -4.59
CA ALA A 138 -8.00 6.51 -4.43
C ALA A 138 -8.60 6.41 -3.04
N ASP A 139 -8.59 7.49 -2.29
CA ASP A 139 -9.45 7.63 -1.12
C ASP A 139 -10.28 8.91 -1.24
N GLN A 140 -11.52 8.84 -0.75
CA GLN A 140 -12.43 9.97 -0.79
C GLN A 140 -13.28 10.00 0.47
N MET A 141 -13.19 11.10 1.18
CA MET A 141 -14.15 11.39 2.25
C MET A 141 -15.52 11.68 1.64
N LEU A 142 -16.53 10.91 2.02
CA LEU A 142 -17.91 11.06 1.55
C LEU A 142 -18.82 11.77 2.54
N TYR A 143 -18.47 11.71 3.82
CA TYR A 143 -19.23 12.35 4.89
C TYR A 143 -18.27 12.94 5.92
N GLN A 144 -18.60 14.13 6.41
CA GLN A 144 -17.89 14.86 7.44
C GLN A 144 -18.88 15.33 8.51
N VAL A 145 -18.57 15.05 9.77
CA VAL A 145 -19.46 15.40 10.89
C VAL A 145 -19.67 16.90 10.98
N ALA A 146 -18.63 17.68 10.76
CA ALA A 146 -18.68 19.13 10.65
C ALA A 146 -17.70 19.61 9.57
N PRO A 147 -17.98 20.69 8.85
CA PRO A 147 -17.10 21.20 7.82
C PRO A 147 -15.67 21.46 8.34
N GLY A 148 -14.67 20.84 7.71
CA GLY A 148 -13.25 20.98 8.06
C GLY A 148 -12.77 20.13 9.23
N CYS A 149 -13.60 19.25 9.82
CA CYS A 149 -13.16 18.29 10.82
C CYS A 149 -12.63 17.00 10.16
N GLU A 150 -11.86 16.22 10.91
CA GLU A 150 -11.34 14.91 10.46
C GLU A 150 -12.35 13.76 10.70
N GLN A 151 -13.40 13.99 11.50
CA GLN A 151 -14.40 12.97 11.77
C GLN A 151 -15.33 12.80 10.58
N GLY A 152 -15.58 11.54 10.23
CA GLY A 152 -16.43 11.22 9.10
C GLY A 152 -16.09 9.89 8.45
N PHE A 153 -16.71 9.66 7.30
CA PHE A 153 -16.64 8.41 6.54
C PHE A 153 -15.85 8.59 5.25
N THR A 154 -14.87 7.72 5.05
CA THR A 154 -14.01 7.69 3.85
C THR A 154 -14.03 6.30 3.23
N LEU A 155 -14.17 6.24 1.92
CA LEU A 155 -13.91 5.04 1.13
C LEU A 155 -12.49 5.09 0.57
N PHE A 156 -11.88 3.91 0.38
CA PHE A 156 -10.61 3.79 -0.32
C PHE A 156 -10.60 2.59 -1.26
N PHE A 157 -9.75 2.70 -2.27
CA PHE A 157 -9.45 1.66 -3.24
C PHE A 157 -7.98 1.75 -3.65
N ASP A 158 -7.30 0.62 -3.65
CA ASP A 158 -5.92 0.47 -4.13
C ASP A 158 -5.83 -0.71 -5.08
N THR A 159 -5.01 -0.61 -6.11
CA THR A 159 -4.71 -1.74 -6.99
C THR A 159 -3.30 -1.66 -7.54
N GLY A 160 -2.67 -2.82 -7.72
CA GLY A 160 -1.41 -2.99 -8.43
C GLY A 160 -1.53 -4.06 -9.51
N TYR A 161 -0.97 -3.79 -10.70
CA TYR A 161 -1.01 -4.68 -11.84
C TYR A 161 0.38 -4.83 -12.49
N TYR A 162 0.87 -6.06 -12.55
CA TYR A 162 2.17 -6.47 -13.07
C TYR A 162 1.95 -7.57 -14.12
N PRO A 163 1.82 -7.22 -15.42
CA PRO A 163 1.32 -8.13 -16.46
C PRO A 163 2.30 -9.20 -16.93
N GLN A 164 3.50 -9.26 -16.40
CA GLN A 164 4.53 -10.20 -16.82
C GLN A 164 4.41 -11.52 -16.05
N ASP A 165 3.53 -12.41 -16.49
CA ASP A 165 3.19 -13.66 -15.84
C ASP A 165 4.39 -14.58 -15.55
N ASN A 166 5.39 -14.54 -16.44
CA ASN A 166 6.61 -15.34 -16.31
C ASN A 166 7.50 -14.96 -15.12
N ILE A 167 7.31 -13.77 -14.51
CA ILE A 167 8.12 -13.30 -13.37
C ILE A 167 7.26 -12.83 -12.19
N SER A 168 5.96 -12.60 -12.39
CA SER A 168 5.07 -12.08 -11.36
C SER A 168 4.45 -13.20 -10.52
N ILE A 169 4.56 -13.08 -9.20
CA ILE A 169 3.91 -13.99 -8.25
C ILE A 169 2.43 -13.67 -8.16
N MET A 170 2.10 -12.39 -8.01
CA MET A 170 0.75 -11.87 -7.83
C MET A 170 0.53 -10.70 -8.79
N PRO A 171 0.30 -11.00 -10.09
CA PRO A 171 0.22 -9.98 -11.13
C PRO A 171 -0.89 -8.97 -10.90
N TRP A 172 -1.95 -9.34 -10.19
CA TRP A 172 -3.01 -8.42 -9.84
C TRP A 172 -3.44 -8.56 -8.39
N GLN A 173 -3.53 -7.41 -7.71
CA GLN A 173 -4.07 -7.28 -6.38
C GLN A 173 -4.88 -6.00 -6.28
N PHE A 174 -5.97 -6.03 -5.50
CA PHE A 174 -6.67 -4.82 -5.08
C PHE A 174 -7.06 -4.87 -3.61
N ASN A 175 -7.18 -3.70 -3.02
CA ASN A 175 -7.75 -3.47 -1.71
C ASN A 175 -8.92 -2.51 -1.86
N VAL A 176 -10.03 -2.78 -1.21
CA VAL A 176 -11.18 -1.89 -1.16
C VAL A 176 -11.75 -1.89 0.25
N GLY A 177 -12.10 -0.72 0.74
CA GLY A 177 -12.66 -0.63 2.06
C GLY A 177 -13.09 0.77 2.44
N ALA A 178 -13.40 0.90 3.73
CA ALA A 178 -13.83 2.15 4.32
C ALA A 178 -13.26 2.32 5.73
N PHE A 179 -13.12 3.55 6.14
CA PHE A 179 -12.90 3.87 7.54
C PHE A 179 -13.81 5.01 8.01
N TYR A 180 -14.16 4.96 9.28
CA TYR A 180 -14.88 6.02 9.95
C TYR A 180 -14.04 6.56 11.11
N THR A 181 -13.72 7.85 11.09
CA THR A 181 -13.05 8.53 12.19
C THR A 181 -14.09 9.12 13.13
N GLY A 182 -13.98 8.81 14.43
CA GLY A 182 -14.88 9.37 15.45
C GLY A 182 -16.29 8.74 15.47
N LEU A 183 -16.40 7.45 15.17
CA LEU A 183 -17.69 6.74 15.20
C LEU A 183 -18.34 6.77 16.60
N LEU A 184 -17.55 6.65 17.65
CA LEU A 184 -18.04 6.74 19.04
C LEU A 184 -17.92 8.18 19.54
N PRO A 185 -19.02 8.79 20.10
CA PRO A 185 -19.02 10.22 20.49
C PRO A 185 -17.93 10.62 21.49
N SER A 186 -17.55 9.70 22.40
CA SER A 186 -16.47 9.93 23.38
C SER A 186 -15.06 9.67 22.85
N ARG A 187 -14.94 9.16 21.61
CA ARG A 187 -13.70 8.68 20.98
C ARG A 187 -13.54 9.27 19.58
N THR A 188 -13.50 10.58 19.50
CA THR A 188 -13.54 11.35 18.24
C THR A 188 -12.32 11.18 17.34
N ASN A 189 -11.20 10.67 17.86
CA ASN A 189 -9.96 10.45 17.13
C ASN A 189 -9.72 8.97 16.76
N ASP A 190 -10.59 8.08 17.23
CA ASP A 190 -10.49 6.67 16.92
C ASP A 190 -10.96 6.40 15.49
N LYS A 191 -10.42 5.33 14.87
CA LYS A 191 -10.82 4.91 13.52
C LYS A 191 -11.35 3.48 13.54
N THR A 192 -12.51 3.28 12.97
CA THR A 192 -13.04 1.95 12.62
C THR A 192 -12.71 1.71 11.16
N ILE A 193 -12.14 0.57 10.85
CA ILE A 193 -11.66 0.21 9.49
C ILE A 193 -12.29 -1.13 9.11
N ALA A 194 -12.77 -1.25 7.88
CA ALA A 194 -13.22 -2.52 7.32
C ALA A 194 -12.94 -2.57 5.83
N GLY A 195 -12.58 -3.73 5.30
CA GLY A 195 -12.37 -3.88 3.87
C GLY A 195 -11.93 -5.27 3.45
N LEU A 196 -11.73 -5.41 2.15
CA LEU A 196 -11.37 -6.61 1.44
C LEU A 196 -10.03 -6.38 0.72
N ILE A 197 -9.14 -7.35 0.85
CA ILE A 197 -7.91 -7.50 0.06
C ILE A 197 -8.12 -8.73 -0.81
N TYR A 198 -7.82 -8.64 -2.10
CA TYR A 198 -7.88 -9.75 -3.03
C TYR A 198 -6.61 -9.75 -3.89
N GLY A 199 -5.99 -10.91 -4.04
CA GLY A 199 -4.83 -11.10 -4.88
C GLY A 199 -4.94 -12.37 -5.73
N GLU A 200 -4.60 -12.25 -7.01
CA GLU A 200 -4.60 -13.36 -7.98
C GLU A 200 -3.17 -13.78 -8.26
N PHE A 201 -2.89 -15.08 -8.17
CA PHE A 201 -1.57 -15.63 -8.46
C PHE A 201 -1.35 -15.82 -9.96
N GLY A 202 -0.13 -15.53 -10.44
CA GLY A 202 0.26 -15.69 -11.83
C GLY A 202 0.21 -17.15 -12.32
N GLY A 203 -0.14 -17.34 -13.59
CA GLY A 203 -0.32 -18.66 -14.17
C GLY A 203 0.98 -19.48 -14.23
N ASP A 204 2.12 -18.84 -14.56
CA ASP A 204 3.43 -19.50 -14.59
C ASP A 204 3.94 -19.81 -13.19
N TYR A 205 3.73 -18.89 -12.22
CA TYR A 205 3.98 -19.17 -10.81
C TYR A 205 3.14 -20.35 -10.33
N ALA A 206 1.82 -20.33 -10.58
CA ALA A 206 0.89 -21.38 -10.18
C ALA A 206 1.28 -22.74 -10.77
N SER A 207 1.70 -22.78 -12.02
CA SER A 207 2.17 -23.99 -12.70
C SER A 207 3.45 -24.54 -12.07
N THR A 208 4.40 -23.65 -11.74
CA THR A 208 5.66 -24.01 -11.06
C THR A 208 5.41 -24.61 -9.67
N ILE A 209 4.52 -23.99 -8.88
CA ILE A 209 4.13 -24.48 -7.56
C ILE A 209 3.40 -25.83 -7.66
N GLN A 210 2.52 -25.97 -8.65
CA GLN A 210 1.81 -27.23 -8.91
C GLN A 210 2.79 -28.36 -9.26
N ALA A 211 3.79 -28.09 -10.09
CA ALA A 211 4.81 -29.07 -10.44
C ALA A 211 5.65 -29.53 -9.24
N SER A 212 5.79 -28.71 -8.21
CA SER A 212 6.44 -29.07 -6.94
C SER A 212 5.56 -29.89 -6.00
N GLY A 213 4.31 -30.21 -6.37
CA GLY A 213 3.39 -31.04 -5.59
C GLY A 213 2.61 -30.28 -4.50
N ILE A 214 2.80 -28.97 -4.35
CA ILE A 214 2.14 -28.16 -3.30
C ILE A 214 0.66 -27.87 -3.62
N GLY A 215 0.27 -27.88 -4.91
CA GLY A 215 -1.05 -27.49 -5.41
C GLY A 215 -0.94 -26.35 -6.37
N ARG A 216 -2.03 -25.96 -7.02
CA ARG A 216 -2.08 -24.84 -7.95
C ARG A 216 -2.65 -23.61 -7.23
N PRO A 217 -1.84 -22.58 -6.95
CA PRO A 217 -2.37 -21.32 -6.43
C PRO A 217 -3.28 -20.62 -7.47
N GLU A 218 -4.40 -20.09 -7.01
CA GLU A 218 -5.34 -19.32 -7.84
C GLU A 218 -5.48 -17.89 -7.29
N HIS A 219 -6.08 -17.75 -6.11
CA HIS A 219 -6.28 -16.46 -5.46
C HIS A 219 -6.31 -16.60 -3.94
N GLU A 220 -6.04 -15.50 -3.25
CA GLU A 220 -6.24 -15.35 -1.81
C GLU A 220 -7.07 -14.10 -1.55
N ALA A 221 -8.02 -14.17 -0.62
CA ALA A 221 -8.80 -13.03 -0.20
C ALA A 221 -8.80 -12.88 1.32
N VAL A 222 -8.71 -11.63 1.79
CA VAL A 222 -8.71 -11.31 3.22
C VAL A 222 -9.78 -10.26 3.49
N LEU A 223 -10.75 -10.61 4.34
CA LEU A 223 -11.63 -9.64 4.96
C LEU A 223 -11.00 -9.18 6.27
N GLU A 224 -10.84 -7.87 6.45
CA GLU A 224 -10.23 -7.30 7.64
C GLU A 224 -11.18 -6.30 8.30
N PHE A 225 -11.25 -6.37 9.63
CA PHE A 225 -11.92 -5.39 10.48
C PHE A 225 -10.96 -4.95 11.58
N GLY A 226 -10.73 -3.66 11.69
CA GLY A 226 -9.84 -3.06 12.67
C GLY A 226 -10.47 -1.90 13.42
N TYR A 227 -10.00 -1.66 14.65
CA TYR A 227 -10.38 -0.50 15.43
C TYR A 227 -9.17 0.17 16.05
N ARG A 228 -8.76 1.32 15.50
CA ARG A 228 -7.63 2.10 16.01
C ARG A 228 -8.07 2.96 17.19
N ILE A 229 -7.56 2.64 18.36
CA ILE A 229 -7.73 3.37 19.61
C ILE A 229 -6.64 4.42 19.70
N GLN A 230 -6.95 5.69 19.50
CA GLN A 230 -6.00 6.77 19.61
C GLN A 230 -5.89 7.22 21.07
N PHE A 231 -4.76 6.96 21.73
CA PHE A 231 -4.53 7.38 23.11
C PHE A 231 -4.04 8.83 23.21
N THR A 232 -3.09 9.19 22.36
CA THR A 232 -2.49 10.52 22.26
C THR A 232 -2.21 10.85 20.79
N LYS A 233 -1.68 12.03 20.50
CA LYS A 233 -1.27 12.39 19.11
C LYS A 233 -0.17 11.49 18.56
N PHE A 234 0.57 10.78 19.41
CA PHE A 234 1.74 9.96 19.04
C PHE A 234 1.64 8.50 19.46
N ALA A 235 0.51 8.05 20.01
CA ALA A 235 0.37 6.65 20.44
C ALA A 235 -1.02 6.12 20.11
N TYR A 236 -1.07 4.96 19.48
CA TYR A 236 -2.32 4.22 19.22
C TYR A 236 -2.11 2.72 19.42
N LEU A 237 -3.21 2.02 19.68
CA LEU A 237 -3.33 0.57 19.60
C LEU A 237 -4.43 0.24 18.59
N GLN A 238 -4.15 -0.68 17.68
CA GLN A 238 -5.09 -1.13 16.66
C GLN A 238 -5.23 -2.64 16.69
N PRO A 239 -6.19 -3.20 17.48
CA PRO A 239 -6.63 -4.57 17.31
C PRO A 239 -7.27 -4.75 15.93
N ASP A 240 -7.07 -5.94 15.35
CA ASP A 240 -7.66 -6.35 14.09
C ASP A 240 -8.14 -7.81 14.12
N LEU A 241 -9.11 -8.08 13.29
CA LEU A 241 -9.65 -9.41 13.01
C LEU A 241 -9.62 -9.62 11.50
N GLN A 242 -9.01 -10.71 11.05
CA GLN A 242 -8.94 -11.07 9.65
C GLN A 242 -9.57 -12.44 9.41
N TYR A 243 -10.33 -12.55 8.35
CA TYR A 243 -10.76 -13.84 7.77
C TYR A 243 -10.02 -14.03 6.45
N VAL A 244 -9.14 -15.04 6.41
CA VAL A 244 -8.34 -15.35 5.23
C VAL A 244 -9.00 -16.52 4.51
N SER A 245 -9.48 -16.26 3.31
CA SER A 245 -10.03 -17.28 2.42
C SER A 245 -8.96 -17.74 1.44
N HIS A 246 -8.86 -19.06 1.25
CA HIS A 246 -7.88 -19.72 0.39
C HIS A 246 -6.42 -19.34 0.70
N PRO A 247 -5.93 -19.49 1.95
CA PRO A 247 -4.55 -19.18 2.30
C PRO A 247 -3.56 -19.84 1.34
N SER A 248 -2.61 -19.06 0.80
CA SER A 248 -1.67 -19.44 -0.27
C SER A 248 -2.31 -19.75 -1.63
N GLY A 249 -3.60 -19.56 -1.79
CA GLY A 249 -4.34 -19.74 -3.04
C GLY A 249 -4.55 -21.19 -3.49
N THR A 250 -4.01 -22.19 -2.78
CA THR A 250 -3.99 -23.60 -3.26
C THR A 250 -5.27 -24.38 -2.95
N GLY A 251 -6.13 -23.86 -2.10
CA GLY A 251 -7.31 -24.57 -1.57
C GLY A 251 -6.98 -25.78 -0.68
N ARG A 252 -5.69 -26.03 -0.37
CA ARG A 252 -5.25 -27.15 0.49
C ARG A 252 -5.14 -26.75 1.96
N ILE A 253 -4.99 -25.45 2.23
CA ILE A 253 -4.97 -24.89 3.58
C ILE A 253 -6.37 -24.40 3.88
N PRO A 254 -6.99 -24.84 4.99
CA PRO A 254 -8.31 -24.35 5.40
C PRO A 254 -8.28 -22.83 5.61
N ASP A 255 -9.43 -22.21 5.39
CA ASP A 255 -9.64 -20.79 5.71
C ASP A 255 -9.28 -20.53 7.18
N ALA A 256 -8.74 -19.33 7.43
CA ALA A 256 -8.21 -18.99 8.74
C ALA A 256 -8.81 -17.69 9.30
N VAL A 257 -9.00 -17.70 10.61
CA VAL A 257 -9.29 -16.45 11.36
C VAL A 257 -8.03 -16.04 12.10
N VAL A 258 -7.60 -14.81 11.87
CA VAL A 258 -6.42 -14.23 12.52
C VAL A 258 -6.85 -13.06 13.38
N VAL A 259 -6.35 -13.02 14.62
CA VAL A 259 -6.53 -11.90 15.54
C VAL A 259 -5.17 -11.28 15.78
N GLY A 260 -5.08 -9.99 15.57
CA GLY A 260 -3.85 -9.24 15.70
C GLY A 260 -4.01 -7.96 16.51
N ALA A 261 -2.89 -7.32 16.79
CA ALA A 261 -2.87 -5.96 17.30
C ALA A 261 -1.56 -5.26 16.92
N GLN A 262 -1.67 -4.00 16.53
CA GLN A 262 -0.54 -3.12 16.26
C GLN A 262 -0.48 -2.01 17.31
N LEU A 263 0.71 -1.81 17.92
CA LEU A 263 1.02 -0.62 18.71
C LEU A 263 1.84 0.35 17.85
N GLY A 264 1.34 1.55 17.66
CA GLY A 264 2.06 2.62 16.95
C GLY A 264 2.53 3.71 17.90
N LEU A 265 3.80 4.10 17.76
CA LEU A 265 4.41 5.21 18.48
C LEU A 265 5.09 6.14 17.47
N SER A 266 4.82 7.44 17.56
CA SER A 266 5.47 8.49 16.76
C SER A 266 6.15 9.49 17.69
N PHE A 267 7.38 9.88 17.44
CA PHE A 267 8.17 10.81 18.25
C PHE A 267 8.99 11.74 17.37
#